data_83e177e198533eea1844fcc1c2f982bd
#
_entry.id   83e177e198533eea1844fcc1c2f982bd
#
_cell.length_a   1.000
_cell.length_b   1.000
_cell.length_c   1.000
_cell.angle_alpha   90.00
_cell.angle_beta   90.00
_cell.angle_gamma   90.00
#
_symmetry.space_group_name_H-M   'P 1'
#
loop_
_entity.id
_entity.type
_entity.pdbx_description
1 polymer ?
#
loop_
_entity_poly.entity_id
_entity_poly.type
_entity_poly.pdbx_seq_one_letter_code
_entity_poly.pdbx_strand_id
1 'polypeptide(L)'
;MKQTVFAMIAAASLFIGATSCSQQPSAKDQTTVPAEFTISKEKLMDKIKGGWAGQTIGCTYGGPTEFKYNGTMIQEYVPIVWPDGYIKWWYENVPGLYDDVYMDLTFVDVFDRLGLDAPVDSFAMAFATAGYTLWHANQSARYNILQGIMPPASGHWLNNPHADDLDYQIEADYAGLMSPGMPNTASEISDKIGHIMNYGDGWYGGVYVGAMYSLSFISDDIEFIVTEALKTIPEQSIYYKCMSDVIRWHKEYPDDWKRTWFECEKKWSSDIGCPDGVFVPFNIDAVINSAYILIGLLYGEGDFYKTLDISTRCGQDSDCNPASAGGILGTILGYSHIPDYWMKNLREVENMDFAYTTISLNKTYQMGFDQALQVIERNGGSVSGEEVTIKCQQPVAVRYEKAFEGMYPIEKVAVNKNLPDVGELPFEGTGAVFKGFVNAKDDKYVAKVEMYLDGELVETANLPASYTTRRNDLFWKYQLPKGKHTATFKWLNPRNDVSVHFSEILIYSDAPKEIVHQ
;
A
#
# COMPACT_ATOMS: atom_id res chain seq x y z
N MET A 1 31.56 -80.64 -47.43
CA MET A 1 32.14 -80.68 -46.09
C MET A 1 32.02 -79.24 -45.53
N LYS A 2 31.15 -79.10 -44.59
CA LYS A 2 30.80 -77.82 -44.02
C LYS A 2 31.56 -77.60 -42.73
N GLN A 3 32.35 -76.52 -42.61
CA GLN A 3 32.93 -76.05 -41.35
C GLN A 3 32.02 -74.97 -40.78
N THR A 4 31.62 -75.21 -39.53
CA THR A 4 30.86 -74.35 -38.70
C THR A 4 31.79 -73.52 -37.85
N VAL A 5 31.70 -72.16 -37.95
CA VAL A 5 32.45 -71.23 -37.12
C VAL A 5 31.50 -70.73 -36.04
N PHE A 6 31.85 -70.93 -34.76
CA PHE A 6 31.19 -70.37 -33.59
C PHE A 6 31.69 -68.94 -33.38
N ALA A 7 30.77 -67.99 -33.36
CA ALA A 7 31.02 -66.59 -32.95
C ALA A 7 30.52 -66.39 -31.53
N MET A 8 31.45 -66.08 -30.59
CA MET A 8 31.11 -65.58 -29.24
C MET A 8 30.64 -64.15 -29.31
N ILE A 9 29.44 -63.89 -28.83
CA ILE A 9 28.92 -62.53 -28.62
C ILE A 9 29.18 -62.17 -27.16
N ALA A 10 30.06 -61.16 -26.93
CA ALA A 10 30.25 -60.55 -25.62
C ALA A 10 29.16 -59.46 -25.46
N ALA A 11 28.28 -59.63 -24.50
CA ALA A 11 27.31 -58.64 -24.10
C ALA A 11 27.96 -57.57 -23.23
N ALA A 12 28.18 -56.38 -23.76
CA ALA A 12 28.53 -55.19 -23.00
C ALA A 12 27.27 -54.52 -22.52
N SER A 13 26.98 -54.57 -21.23
CA SER A 13 25.88 -53.85 -20.58
C SER A 13 26.27 -52.39 -20.45
N LEU A 14 25.74 -51.51 -21.33
CA LEU A 14 25.75 -50.07 -21.12
C LEU A 14 24.71 -49.69 -20.06
N PHE A 15 25.16 -49.27 -18.90
CA PHE A 15 24.33 -48.51 -17.97
C PHE A 15 24.16 -47.08 -18.53
N ILE A 16 23.02 -46.79 -19.12
CA ILE A 16 22.60 -45.43 -19.41
C ILE A 16 22.01 -44.87 -18.13
N GLY A 17 22.79 -44.07 -17.44
CA GLY A 17 22.31 -43.23 -16.35
C GLY A 17 21.35 -42.18 -16.95
N ALA A 18 20.04 -42.37 -16.77
CA ALA A 18 19.06 -41.36 -17.05
C ALA A 18 19.18 -40.25 -15.99
N THR A 19 19.96 -39.22 -16.28
CA THR A 19 19.83 -37.94 -15.61
C THR A 19 18.46 -37.36 -15.99
N SER A 20 17.50 -37.53 -15.09
CA SER A 20 16.22 -36.85 -15.14
C SER A 20 16.46 -35.34 -14.94
N CYS A 21 16.73 -34.61 -16.01
CA CYS A 21 16.54 -33.17 -16.03
C CYS A 21 15.03 -32.95 -15.94
N SER A 22 14.51 -32.68 -14.76
CA SER A 22 13.19 -32.11 -14.61
C SER A 22 13.25 -30.71 -15.23
N GLN A 23 12.81 -30.57 -16.49
CA GLN A 23 12.48 -29.27 -17.05
C GLN A 23 11.38 -28.68 -16.16
N GLN A 24 11.68 -27.57 -15.49
CA GLN A 24 10.64 -26.73 -14.92
C GLN A 24 9.68 -26.33 -16.06
N PRO A 25 8.36 -26.35 -15.83
CA PRO A 25 7.39 -25.86 -16.82
C PRO A 25 7.77 -24.45 -17.24
N SER A 26 7.59 -24.11 -18.51
CA SER A 26 7.75 -22.73 -18.96
C SER A 26 6.74 -21.85 -18.21
N ALA A 27 7.13 -20.66 -17.78
CA ALA A 27 6.35 -19.77 -16.93
C ALA A 27 4.91 -19.48 -17.45
N LYS A 28 4.66 -19.67 -18.73
CA LYS A 28 3.35 -19.43 -19.38
C LYS A 28 2.30 -20.56 -19.22
N ASP A 29 2.65 -21.67 -18.57
CA ASP A 29 1.75 -22.81 -18.36
C ASP A 29 1.40 -23.04 -16.88
N GLN A 30 1.77 -22.11 -15.98
CA GLN A 30 1.49 -22.23 -14.56
C GLN A 30 0.03 -21.88 -14.25
N THR A 31 -0.77 -22.85 -13.87
CA THR A 31 -2.20 -22.67 -13.56
C THR A 31 -2.51 -22.74 -12.07
N THR A 32 -1.54 -23.12 -11.25
CA THR A 32 -1.70 -23.23 -9.78
C THR A 32 -0.39 -22.94 -9.06
N VAL A 33 -0.46 -22.44 -7.84
CA VAL A 33 0.69 -22.28 -6.96
C VAL A 33 1.28 -23.68 -6.68
N PRO A 34 2.60 -23.92 -6.88
CA PRO A 34 3.23 -25.21 -6.59
C PRO A 34 3.24 -25.46 -5.06
N ALA A 35 3.29 -26.74 -4.66
CA ALA A 35 3.41 -27.07 -3.22
C ALA A 35 4.79 -26.69 -2.66
N GLU A 36 5.82 -26.79 -3.49
CA GLU A 36 7.22 -26.47 -3.15
C GLU A 36 7.88 -25.76 -4.33
N PHE A 37 8.82 -24.86 -3.99
CA PHE A 37 9.66 -24.17 -4.97
C PHE A 37 11.07 -24.07 -4.44
N THR A 38 12.05 -24.45 -5.27
CA THR A 38 13.48 -24.37 -4.89
C THR A 38 14.16 -23.25 -5.68
N ILE A 39 14.89 -22.40 -4.98
CA ILE A 39 15.59 -21.25 -5.53
C ILE A 39 17.00 -21.17 -4.91
N SER A 40 18.00 -20.68 -5.66
CA SER A 40 19.30 -20.40 -5.06
C SER A 40 19.24 -19.16 -4.17
N LYS A 41 20.10 -19.08 -3.15
CA LYS A 41 20.28 -17.89 -2.31
C LYS A 41 20.59 -16.63 -3.15
N GLU A 42 21.45 -16.81 -4.16
CA GLU A 42 21.80 -15.73 -5.10
C GLU A 42 20.55 -15.20 -5.81
N LYS A 43 19.72 -16.09 -6.38
CA LYS A 43 18.49 -15.66 -7.09
C LYS A 43 17.43 -15.12 -6.14
N LEU A 44 17.32 -15.65 -4.92
CA LEU A 44 16.43 -15.11 -3.88
C LEU A 44 16.84 -13.68 -3.51
N MET A 45 18.13 -13.45 -3.26
CA MET A 45 18.68 -12.13 -2.99
C MET A 45 18.46 -11.18 -4.18
N ASP A 46 18.70 -11.65 -5.40
CA ASP A 46 18.49 -10.88 -6.63
C ASP A 46 17.04 -10.39 -6.79
N LYS A 47 16.06 -11.26 -6.49
CA LYS A 47 14.63 -10.91 -6.53
C LYS A 47 14.25 -9.92 -5.41
N ILE A 48 14.73 -10.12 -4.18
CA ILE A 48 14.50 -9.18 -3.06
C ILE A 48 15.08 -7.79 -3.40
N LYS A 49 16.32 -7.75 -3.89
CA LYS A 49 16.94 -6.51 -4.35
C LYS A 49 16.13 -5.85 -5.48
N GLY A 50 15.61 -6.66 -6.39
CA GLY A 50 14.77 -6.20 -7.48
C GLY A 50 13.51 -5.50 -7.01
N GLY A 51 12.85 -6.02 -5.96
CA GLY A 51 11.68 -5.40 -5.36
C GLY A 51 11.96 -4.01 -4.79
N TRP A 52 12.93 -3.90 -3.89
CA TRP A 52 13.31 -2.61 -3.30
C TRP A 52 13.85 -1.59 -4.32
N ALA A 53 14.60 -2.08 -5.32
CA ALA A 53 15.08 -1.25 -6.41
C ALA A 53 13.93 -0.72 -7.26
N GLY A 54 13.00 -1.59 -7.63
CA GLY A 54 11.83 -1.24 -8.44
C GLY A 54 10.91 -0.24 -7.75
N GLN A 55 10.65 -0.43 -6.46
CA GLN A 55 9.89 0.50 -5.62
C GLN A 55 10.55 1.90 -5.61
N THR A 56 11.83 1.98 -5.27
CA THR A 56 12.56 3.26 -5.22
C THR A 56 12.59 3.97 -6.58
N ILE A 57 12.76 3.24 -7.68
CA ILE A 57 12.74 3.80 -9.04
C ILE A 57 11.34 4.29 -9.39
N GLY A 58 10.30 3.51 -9.11
CA GLY A 58 8.91 3.84 -9.41
C GLY A 58 8.45 5.10 -8.68
N CYS A 59 8.70 5.18 -7.37
CA CYS A 59 8.45 6.34 -6.55
C CYS A 59 9.12 7.61 -7.13
N THR A 60 10.41 7.55 -7.45
CA THR A 60 11.14 8.68 -8.05
C THR A 60 10.59 9.08 -9.42
N TYR A 61 10.19 8.11 -10.26
CA TYR A 61 9.69 8.37 -11.60
C TYR A 61 8.37 9.12 -11.58
N GLY A 62 7.46 8.72 -10.71
CA GLY A 62 6.14 9.32 -10.57
C GLY A 62 6.11 10.62 -9.77
N GLY A 63 7.03 10.82 -8.83
CA GLY A 63 7.04 11.93 -7.88
C GLY A 63 6.77 13.33 -8.44
N PRO A 64 7.31 13.72 -9.63
CA PRO A 64 7.00 15.02 -10.23
C PRO A 64 5.53 15.24 -10.56
N THR A 65 4.74 14.18 -10.65
CA THR A 65 3.33 14.21 -11.10
C THR A 65 2.33 13.95 -9.98
N GLU A 66 2.80 13.55 -8.80
CA GLU A 66 1.99 13.24 -7.63
C GLU A 66 0.90 14.32 -7.39
N PHE A 67 -0.34 13.86 -7.29
CA PHE A 67 -1.56 14.66 -7.07
C PHE A 67 -1.76 15.88 -8.01
N LYS A 68 -1.03 15.97 -9.13
CA LYS A 68 -1.24 17.04 -10.14
C LYS A 68 -2.29 16.67 -11.18
N TYR A 69 -2.62 15.40 -11.28
CA TYR A 69 -3.56 14.84 -12.26
C TYR A 69 -4.67 14.06 -11.55
N ASN A 70 -5.44 14.77 -10.71
CA ASN A 70 -6.54 14.19 -9.96
C ASN A 70 -7.78 14.05 -10.84
N GLY A 71 -8.40 12.86 -10.87
CA GLY A 71 -9.57 12.55 -11.69
C GLY A 71 -9.31 12.60 -13.20
N THR A 72 -8.06 12.55 -13.63
CA THR A 72 -7.65 12.53 -15.04
C THR A 72 -6.34 11.79 -15.24
N MET A 73 -6.16 11.19 -16.42
CA MET A 73 -4.88 10.61 -16.81
C MET A 73 -3.87 11.66 -17.28
N ILE A 74 -2.58 11.36 -17.14
CA ILE A 74 -1.50 12.14 -17.73
C ILE A 74 -1.41 11.83 -19.22
N GLN A 75 -1.60 12.82 -20.07
CA GLN A 75 -1.58 12.65 -21.52
C GLN A 75 -0.18 12.28 -22.03
N GLU A 76 -0.11 11.56 -23.15
CA GLU A 76 1.17 11.07 -23.72
C GLU A 76 2.15 12.18 -24.09
N TYR A 77 1.64 13.35 -24.46
CA TYR A 77 2.50 14.50 -24.79
C TYR A 77 3.14 15.18 -23.56
N VAL A 78 2.72 14.83 -22.35
CA VAL A 78 3.34 15.32 -21.12
C VAL A 78 4.61 14.50 -20.86
N PRO A 79 5.80 15.11 -20.89
CA PRO A 79 7.04 14.39 -20.65
C PRO A 79 7.16 14.02 -19.16
N ILE A 80 7.46 12.76 -18.88
CA ILE A 80 7.94 12.31 -17.58
C ILE A 80 9.44 12.04 -17.77
N VAL A 81 10.28 12.79 -17.07
CA VAL A 81 11.72 12.83 -17.33
C VAL A 81 12.49 11.94 -16.37
N TRP A 82 13.63 11.41 -16.86
CA TRP A 82 14.55 10.60 -16.06
C TRP A 82 16.00 11.00 -16.35
N PRO A 83 16.47 12.16 -15.86
CA PRO A 83 17.84 12.63 -16.08
C PRO A 83 18.85 11.87 -15.20
N ASP A 84 20.13 11.97 -15.56
CA ASP A 84 21.23 11.45 -14.74
C ASP A 84 21.27 12.13 -13.36
N GLY A 85 21.54 11.37 -12.31
CA GLY A 85 21.57 11.84 -10.93
C GLY A 85 20.19 12.13 -10.31
N TYR A 86 19.10 11.67 -10.95
CA TYR A 86 17.75 12.06 -10.58
C TYR A 86 17.33 11.55 -9.20
N ILE A 87 17.54 10.26 -8.89
CA ILE A 87 17.23 9.70 -7.57
C ILE A 87 18.01 10.44 -6.48
N LYS A 88 19.31 10.68 -6.70
CA LYS A 88 20.14 11.40 -5.75
C LYS A 88 19.62 12.82 -5.49
N TRP A 89 19.19 13.52 -6.54
CA TRP A 89 18.60 14.84 -6.38
C TRP A 89 17.36 14.82 -5.46
N TRP A 90 16.47 13.84 -5.65
CA TRP A 90 15.27 13.69 -4.82
C TRP A 90 15.61 13.33 -3.37
N TYR A 91 16.56 12.41 -3.14
CA TYR A 91 17.04 12.07 -1.79
C TYR A 91 17.54 13.31 -1.02
N GLU A 92 18.27 14.20 -1.71
CA GLU A 92 18.89 15.37 -1.09
C GLU A 92 17.95 16.58 -0.94
N ASN A 93 16.94 16.73 -1.81
CA ASN A 93 16.13 17.94 -1.88
C ASN A 93 14.65 17.75 -1.49
N VAL A 94 14.07 16.57 -1.69
CA VAL A 94 12.68 16.26 -1.38
C VAL A 94 12.60 14.85 -0.76
N PRO A 95 13.26 14.62 0.37
CA PRO A 95 13.38 13.27 0.96
C PRO A 95 12.05 12.70 1.42
N GLY A 96 11.02 13.53 1.62
CA GLY A 96 9.67 13.11 1.97
C GLY A 96 8.96 12.32 0.87
N LEU A 97 9.45 12.38 -0.38
CA LEU A 97 8.93 11.59 -1.50
C LEU A 97 9.01 10.08 -1.25
N TYR A 98 9.96 9.61 -0.47
CA TYR A 98 10.22 8.19 -0.25
C TYR A 98 9.48 7.63 0.98
N ASP A 99 8.26 8.11 1.23
CA ASP A 99 7.42 7.61 2.32
C ASP A 99 7.09 6.13 2.18
N ASP A 100 6.76 5.64 1.00
CA ASP A 100 6.67 4.20 0.71
C ASP A 100 7.85 3.41 1.32
N VAL A 101 9.07 3.93 1.17
CA VAL A 101 10.28 3.20 1.55
C VAL A 101 10.63 3.39 3.02
N TYR A 102 10.70 4.63 3.54
CA TYR A 102 11.14 4.82 4.92
C TYR A 102 10.08 4.38 5.95
N MET A 103 8.80 4.30 5.58
CA MET A 103 7.79 3.71 6.45
C MET A 103 7.90 2.19 6.48
N ASP A 104 8.05 1.53 5.34
CA ASP A 104 8.41 0.11 5.25
C ASP A 104 9.63 -0.22 6.12
N LEU A 105 10.69 0.60 6.00
CA LEU A 105 11.93 0.42 6.77
C LEU A 105 11.73 0.58 8.27
N THR A 106 10.74 1.35 8.71
CA THR A 106 10.36 1.44 10.13
C THR A 106 9.93 0.07 10.66
N PHE A 107 9.16 -0.68 9.88
CA PHE A 107 8.68 -2.01 10.27
C PHE A 107 9.78 -3.08 10.09
N VAL A 108 10.54 -3.01 9.01
CA VAL A 108 11.71 -3.87 8.75
C VAL A 108 12.72 -3.77 9.89
N ASP A 109 13.01 -2.57 10.40
CA ASP A 109 13.90 -2.33 11.53
C ASP A 109 13.38 -2.97 12.83
N VAL A 110 12.08 -2.91 13.08
CA VAL A 110 11.49 -3.57 14.26
C VAL A 110 11.64 -5.09 14.16
N PHE A 111 11.40 -5.69 12.99
CA PHE A 111 11.65 -7.12 12.77
C PHE A 111 13.12 -7.49 12.95
N ASP A 112 14.05 -6.68 12.46
CA ASP A 112 15.48 -6.91 12.60
C ASP A 112 15.94 -6.91 14.06
N ARG A 113 15.48 -5.92 14.83
CA ARG A 113 15.88 -5.76 16.24
C ARG A 113 15.17 -6.71 17.21
N LEU A 114 13.90 -7.03 16.96
CA LEU A 114 13.06 -7.77 17.92
C LEU A 114 12.63 -9.15 17.43
N GLY A 115 12.91 -9.47 16.17
CA GLY A 115 12.55 -10.74 15.55
C GLY A 115 11.10 -10.80 15.06
N LEU A 116 10.75 -11.93 14.42
CA LEU A 116 9.44 -12.14 13.78
C LEU A 116 8.25 -12.12 14.75
N ASP A 117 8.50 -12.39 16.04
CA ASP A 117 7.48 -12.41 17.10
C ASP A 117 7.29 -11.07 17.80
N ALA A 118 7.93 -10.00 17.30
CA ALA A 118 7.78 -8.66 17.85
C ALA A 118 6.29 -8.31 18.06
N PRO A 119 5.91 -7.78 19.25
CA PRO A 119 4.53 -7.41 19.51
C PRO A 119 4.12 -6.20 18.67
N VAL A 120 2.84 -6.13 18.28
CA VAL A 120 2.31 -5.04 17.46
C VAL A 120 2.56 -3.65 18.05
N ASP A 121 2.55 -3.53 19.38
CA ASP A 121 2.82 -2.26 20.08
C ASP A 121 4.22 -1.72 19.76
N SER A 122 5.21 -2.59 19.51
CA SER A 122 6.56 -2.16 19.12
C SER A 122 6.58 -1.51 17.74
N PHE A 123 5.83 -2.03 16.79
CA PHE A 123 5.65 -1.44 15.45
C PHE A 123 4.89 -0.12 15.55
N ALA A 124 3.77 -0.12 16.28
CA ALA A 124 2.95 1.07 16.48
C ALA A 124 3.74 2.21 17.11
N MET A 125 4.54 1.94 18.16
CA MET A 125 5.36 2.96 18.82
C MET A 125 6.52 3.42 17.93
N ALA A 126 7.18 2.54 17.20
CA ALA A 126 8.23 2.92 16.25
C ALA A 126 7.67 3.88 15.18
N PHE A 127 6.52 3.54 14.60
CA PHE A 127 5.80 4.37 13.65
C PHE A 127 5.35 5.71 14.24
N ALA A 128 4.67 5.70 15.39
CA ALA A 128 4.11 6.91 15.97
C ALA A 128 5.16 7.91 16.47
N THR A 129 6.37 7.45 16.83
CA THR A 129 7.47 8.29 17.32
C THR A 129 8.52 8.62 16.27
N ALA A 130 8.37 8.11 15.04
CA ALA A 130 9.27 8.44 13.94
C ALA A 130 9.21 9.93 13.58
N GLY A 131 10.33 10.46 13.08
CA GLY A 131 10.49 11.90 12.82
C GLY A 131 9.90 12.41 11.50
N TYR A 132 9.35 11.53 10.67
CA TYR A 132 8.79 11.91 9.38
C TYR A 132 7.39 12.53 9.51
N THR A 133 7.00 13.30 8.50
CA THR A 133 5.65 13.84 8.36
C THR A 133 4.70 12.75 7.88
N LEU A 134 3.46 12.80 8.33
CA LEU A 134 2.39 11.89 7.95
C LEU A 134 1.15 12.65 7.53
N TRP A 135 0.29 11.98 6.76
CA TRP A 135 -0.99 12.49 6.29
C TRP A 135 -2.07 11.41 6.45
N HIS A 136 -3.33 11.74 6.23
CA HIS A 136 -4.45 10.81 6.10
C HIS A 136 -4.54 9.73 7.18
N ALA A 137 -4.65 8.47 6.80
CA ALA A 137 -4.76 7.35 7.75
C ALA A 137 -3.55 7.25 8.67
N ASN A 138 -2.37 7.45 8.14
CA ASN A 138 -1.11 7.46 8.89
C ASN A 138 -1.07 8.56 9.95
N GLN A 139 -1.47 9.78 9.60
CA GLN A 139 -1.49 10.90 10.56
C GLN A 139 -2.51 10.66 11.66
N SER A 140 -3.70 10.16 11.32
CA SER A 140 -4.75 9.82 12.28
C SER A 140 -4.31 8.69 13.20
N ALA A 141 -3.65 7.66 12.67
CA ALA A 141 -3.10 6.55 13.44
C ALA A 141 -2.01 7.02 14.42
N ARG A 142 -1.06 7.83 13.98
CA ARG A 142 -0.03 8.45 14.85
C ARG A 142 -0.68 9.18 16.01
N TYR A 143 -1.65 10.05 15.71
CA TYR A 143 -2.38 10.77 16.76
C TYR A 143 -3.03 9.81 17.75
N ASN A 144 -3.76 8.82 17.26
CA ASN A 144 -4.45 7.82 18.07
C ASN A 144 -3.49 7.09 19.02
N ILE A 145 -2.37 6.57 18.51
CA ILE A 145 -1.36 5.87 19.30
C ILE A 145 -0.78 6.77 20.38
N LEU A 146 -0.44 8.02 20.05
CA LEU A 146 0.09 9.00 21.01
C LEU A 146 -0.95 9.42 22.07
N GLN A 147 -2.25 9.22 21.82
CA GLN A 147 -3.33 9.37 22.81
C GLN A 147 -3.66 8.05 23.54
N GLY A 148 -2.93 6.96 23.29
CA GLY A 148 -3.11 5.66 23.95
C GLY A 148 -4.15 4.74 23.27
N ILE A 149 -4.64 5.11 22.09
CA ILE A 149 -5.51 4.24 21.27
C ILE A 149 -4.60 3.37 20.40
N MET A 150 -4.30 2.16 20.89
CA MET A 150 -3.37 1.23 20.27
C MET A 150 -4.04 0.36 19.17
N PRO A 151 -3.25 -0.26 18.26
CA PRO A 151 -3.80 -1.21 17.28
C PRO A 151 -4.56 -2.38 17.94
N PRO A 152 -5.61 -2.90 17.29
CA PRO A 152 -6.16 -2.51 15.98
C PRO A 152 -7.10 -1.30 16.04
N ALA A 153 -7.36 -0.74 17.22
CA ALA A 153 -8.30 0.36 17.38
C ALA A 153 -7.79 1.67 16.74
N SER A 154 -6.48 1.89 16.64
CA SER A 154 -5.90 3.08 16.00
C SER A 154 -6.23 3.21 14.51
N GLY A 155 -6.28 2.10 13.77
CA GLY A 155 -6.63 2.05 12.36
C GLY A 155 -8.13 1.86 12.09
N HIS A 156 -8.92 1.46 13.12
CA HIS A 156 -10.33 1.18 12.93
C HIS A 156 -11.12 2.43 12.51
N TRP A 157 -11.96 2.33 11.48
CA TRP A 157 -12.67 3.43 10.84
C TRP A 157 -13.49 4.34 11.79
N LEU A 158 -13.94 3.85 12.93
CA LEU A 158 -14.60 4.71 13.94
C LEU A 158 -13.63 5.66 14.64
N ASN A 159 -12.35 5.34 14.68
CA ASN A 159 -11.28 6.12 15.28
C ASN A 159 -10.35 6.77 14.24
N ASN A 160 -10.51 6.41 12.97
CA ASN A 160 -9.70 6.93 11.87
C ASN A 160 -10.59 7.18 10.65
N PRO A 161 -10.98 8.43 10.38
CA PRO A 161 -11.83 8.79 9.23
C PRO A 161 -11.21 8.46 7.85
N HIS A 162 -9.92 8.15 7.83
CA HIS A 162 -9.12 7.85 6.66
C HIS A 162 -8.79 6.36 6.52
N ALA A 163 -9.49 5.48 7.24
CA ALA A 163 -9.16 4.05 7.31
C ALA A 163 -9.16 3.31 5.96
N ASP A 164 -9.84 3.83 4.93
CA ASP A 164 -9.87 3.28 3.56
C ASP A 164 -8.82 3.90 2.63
N ASP A 165 -8.03 4.87 3.10
CA ASP A 165 -6.96 5.47 2.32
C ASP A 165 -5.83 4.46 2.05
N LEU A 166 -4.99 4.72 1.05
CA LEU A 166 -3.98 3.80 0.53
C LEU A 166 -2.75 3.59 1.43
N ASP A 167 -2.69 4.24 2.60
CA ASP A 167 -1.47 4.32 3.43
C ASP A 167 -0.80 2.95 3.66
N TYR A 168 -1.53 1.93 4.12
CA TYR A 168 -0.94 0.60 4.29
C TYR A 168 -0.67 -0.13 2.95
N GLN A 169 -1.34 0.23 1.87
CA GLN A 169 -1.03 -0.32 0.54
C GLN A 169 0.41 -0.01 0.13
N ILE A 170 0.88 1.20 0.38
CA ILE A 170 2.23 1.65 0.04
C ILE A 170 3.30 1.19 1.05
N GLU A 171 2.87 0.69 2.19
CA GLU A 171 3.73 0.26 3.31
C GLU A 171 3.71 -1.26 3.54
N ALA A 172 3.36 -2.06 2.53
CA ALA A 172 3.20 -3.51 2.66
C ALA A 172 4.19 -4.32 1.83
N ASP A 173 5.07 -3.68 1.09
CA ASP A 173 5.99 -4.32 0.15
C ASP A 173 6.91 -5.31 0.88
N TYR A 174 7.44 -4.91 2.05
CA TYR A 174 8.28 -5.77 2.88
C TYR A 174 7.56 -7.06 3.31
N ALA A 175 6.25 -7.03 3.54
CA ALA A 175 5.50 -8.22 3.99
C ALA A 175 5.53 -9.33 2.93
N GLY A 176 5.42 -8.95 1.66
CA GLY A 176 5.57 -9.86 0.53
C GLY A 176 7.01 -10.26 0.27
N LEU A 177 7.95 -9.30 0.33
CA LEU A 177 9.38 -9.54 0.09
C LEU A 177 10.00 -10.49 1.13
N MET A 178 9.54 -10.46 2.38
CA MET A 178 10.00 -11.40 3.41
C MET A 178 9.20 -12.72 3.43
N SER A 179 8.20 -12.90 2.56
CA SER A 179 7.34 -14.09 2.50
C SER A 179 7.33 -14.74 1.09
N PRO A 180 8.48 -15.09 0.48
CA PRO A 180 8.56 -15.66 -0.87
C PRO A 180 7.66 -16.88 -1.06
N GLY A 181 6.71 -16.85 -2.01
CA GLY A 181 5.79 -17.96 -2.29
C GLY A 181 4.78 -18.27 -1.18
N MET A 182 4.68 -17.41 -0.16
CA MET A 182 3.84 -17.63 1.03
C MET A 182 2.84 -16.47 1.24
N PRO A 183 1.85 -16.29 0.34
CA PRO A 183 0.92 -15.15 0.39
C PRO A 183 0.09 -15.08 1.68
N ASN A 184 -0.21 -16.22 2.31
CA ASN A 184 -0.96 -16.21 3.58
C ASN A 184 -0.10 -15.70 4.75
N THR A 185 1.21 -16.01 4.74
CA THR A 185 2.15 -15.45 5.72
C THR A 185 2.33 -13.94 5.51
N ALA A 186 2.39 -13.45 4.26
CA ALA A 186 2.34 -12.02 3.98
C ALA A 186 1.05 -11.38 4.51
N SER A 187 -0.10 -12.05 4.36
CA SER A 187 -1.38 -11.59 4.91
C SER A 187 -1.40 -11.55 6.45
N GLU A 188 -0.75 -12.50 7.13
CA GLU A 188 -0.63 -12.51 8.60
C GLU A 188 0.24 -11.34 9.11
N ILE A 189 1.33 -11.02 8.39
CA ILE A 189 2.16 -9.83 8.68
C ILE A 189 1.33 -8.56 8.46
N SER A 190 0.61 -8.50 7.35
CA SER A 190 -0.29 -7.39 7.01
C SER A 190 -1.44 -7.23 8.01
N ASP A 191 -1.96 -8.31 8.59
CA ASP A 191 -2.96 -8.24 9.65
C ASP A 191 -2.40 -7.62 10.93
N LYS A 192 -1.18 -7.99 11.29
CA LYS A 192 -0.51 -7.44 12.47
C LYS A 192 -0.24 -5.95 12.35
N ILE A 193 0.24 -5.48 11.20
CA ILE A 193 0.79 -4.12 11.03
C ILE A 193 -0.21 -3.18 10.36
N GLY A 194 -0.94 -3.63 9.35
CA GLY A 194 -1.84 -2.77 8.60
C GLY A 194 -2.97 -2.17 9.43
N HIS A 195 -3.38 -2.86 10.51
CA HIS A 195 -4.35 -2.32 11.46
C HIS A 195 -3.80 -1.26 12.43
N ILE A 196 -2.54 -0.87 12.28
CA ILE A 196 -2.02 0.35 12.92
C ILE A 196 -2.74 1.57 12.34
N MET A 197 -2.93 1.62 10.99
CA MET A 197 -3.45 2.77 10.26
C MET A 197 -4.73 2.53 9.47
N ASN A 198 -4.99 1.34 8.95
CA ASN A 198 -6.10 1.05 8.03
C ASN A 198 -7.07 -0.01 8.53
N TYR A 199 -8.24 -0.08 7.87
CA TYR A 199 -9.29 -1.05 8.10
C TYR A 199 -10.07 -1.28 6.80
N GLY A 200 -10.65 -2.49 6.60
CA GLY A 200 -11.47 -2.77 5.42
C GLY A 200 -10.69 -2.68 4.12
N ASP A 201 -11.21 -1.96 3.14
CA ASP A 201 -10.62 -1.87 1.81
C ASP A 201 -9.23 -1.20 1.82
N GLY A 202 -8.94 -0.28 2.74
CA GLY A 202 -7.60 0.28 2.93
C GLY A 202 -6.57 -0.76 3.37
N TRP A 203 -6.96 -1.65 4.30
CA TRP A 203 -6.10 -2.77 4.71
C TRP A 203 -5.93 -3.81 3.59
N TYR A 204 -6.99 -4.10 2.82
CA TYR A 204 -6.91 -5.03 1.68
C TYR A 204 -5.89 -4.59 0.64
N GLY A 205 -5.66 -3.29 0.48
CA GLY A 205 -4.60 -2.76 -0.38
C GLY A 205 -3.25 -3.39 -0.09
N GLY A 206 -2.81 -3.35 1.16
CA GLY A 206 -1.54 -3.94 1.58
C GLY A 206 -1.54 -5.47 1.54
N VAL A 207 -2.66 -6.12 1.89
CA VAL A 207 -2.78 -7.59 1.78
C VAL A 207 -2.58 -8.03 0.33
N TYR A 208 -3.19 -7.35 -0.63
CA TYR A 208 -3.09 -7.69 -2.05
C TYR A 208 -1.71 -7.40 -2.63
N VAL A 209 -1.13 -6.23 -2.33
CA VAL A 209 0.23 -5.87 -2.75
C VAL A 209 1.25 -6.87 -2.18
N GLY A 210 1.20 -7.16 -0.89
CA GLY A 210 2.07 -8.16 -0.27
C GLY A 210 1.92 -9.55 -0.88
N ALA A 211 0.70 -9.98 -1.22
CA ALA A 211 0.47 -11.25 -1.90
C ALA A 211 1.05 -11.28 -3.33
N MET A 212 0.96 -10.16 -4.09
CA MET A 212 1.58 -10.06 -5.42
C MET A 212 3.11 -10.14 -5.34
N TYR A 213 3.74 -9.44 -4.41
CA TYR A 213 5.18 -9.57 -4.15
C TYR A 213 5.58 -11.00 -3.80
N SER A 214 4.84 -11.64 -2.89
CA SER A 214 5.08 -13.03 -2.47
C SER A 214 5.07 -14.00 -3.66
N LEU A 215 4.06 -13.91 -4.53
CA LEU A 215 3.90 -14.78 -5.70
C LEU A 215 4.91 -14.48 -6.81
N SER A 216 5.47 -13.27 -6.87
CA SER A 216 6.49 -12.87 -7.83
C SER A 216 7.83 -13.61 -7.66
N PHE A 217 8.05 -14.29 -6.54
CA PHE A 217 9.21 -15.16 -6.36
C PHE A 217 9.10 -16.48 -7.11
N ILE A 218 7.89 -16.96 -7.35
CA ILE A 218 7.60 -18.31 -7.87
C ILE A 218 6.97 -18.31 -9.25
N SER A 219 6.63 -17.15 -9.81
CA SER A 219 6.07 -17.00 -11.15
C SER A 219 6.59 -15.74 -11.83
N ASP A 220 6.71 -15.78 -13.15
CA ASP A 220 7.00 -14.62 -14.00
C ASP A 220 5.74 -14.21 -14.82
N ASP A 221 4.62 -14.92 -14.64
CA ASP A 221 3.34 -14.64 -15.31
C ASP A 221 2.54 -13.63 -14.50
N ILE A 222 2.45 -12.39 -15.00
CA ILE A 222 1.77 -11.29 -14.33
C ILE A 222 0.28 -11.58 -14.15
N GLU A 223 -0.40 -12.15 -15.18
CA GLU A 223 -1.83 -12.46 -15.07
C GLU A 223 -2.08 -13.53 -14.00
N PHE A 224 -1.22 -14.55 -13.91
CA PHE A 224 -1.25 -15.52 -12.83
C PHE A 224 -1.05 -14.87 -11.46
N ILE A 225 -0.02 -14.04 -11.30
CA ILE A 225 0.31 -13.37 -10.04
C ILE A 225 -0.87 -12.54 -9.54
N VAL A 226 -1.41 -11.64 -10.37
CA VAL A 226 -2.50 -10.75 -9.94
C VAL A 226 -3.80 -11.51 -9.66
N THR A 227 -4.07 -12.59 -10.40
CA THR A 227 -5.28 -13.40 -10.23
C THR A 227 -5.20 -14.28 -8.99
N GLU A 228 -4.05 -14.93 -8.75
CA GLU A 228 -3.86 -15.75 -7.55
C GLU A 228 -3.78 -14.90 -6.29
N ALA A 229 -3.06 -13.77 -6.32
CA ALA A 229 -3.00 -12.84 -5.19
C ALA A 229 -4.40 -12.34 -4.79
N LEU A 230 -5.29 -12.10 -5.75
CA LEU A 230 -6.65 -11.63 -5.47
C LEU A 230 -7.47 -12.60 -4.61
N LYS A 231 -7.13 -13.88 -4.60
CA LYS A 231 -7.76 -14.88 -3.73
C LYS A 231 -7.50 -14.67 -2.24
N THR A 232 -6.53 -13.81 -1.87
CA THR A 232 -6.34 -13.39 -0.47
C THR A 232 -7.39 -12.39 0.01
N ILE A 233 -8.17 -11.81 -0.91
CA ILE A 233 -9.16 -10.78 -0.62
C ILE A 233 -10.57 -11.39 -0.60
N PRO A 234 -11.44 -11.03 0.36
CA PRO A 234 -12.83 -11.50 0.40
C PRO A 234 -13.63 -11.03 -0.83
N GLU A 235 -14.27 -11.95 -1.55
CA GLU A 235 -15.00 -11.69 -2.80
C GLU A 235 -16.15 -10.67 -2.65
N GLN A 236 -16.72 -10.54 -1.46
CA GLN A 236 -17.81 -9.59 -1.19
C GLN A 236 -17.35 -8.14 -1.04
N SER A 237 -16.05 -7.88 -0.84
CA SER A 237 -15.49 -6.53 -0.67
C SER A 237 -15.60 -5.69 -1.97
N ILE A 238 -15.59 -4.39 -1.82
CA ILE A 238 -15.51 -3.45 -2.97
C ILE A 238 -14.15 -3.60 -3.63
N TYR A 239 -13.10 -3.74 -2.85
CA TYR A 239 -11.74 -3.96 -3.31
C TYR A 239 -11.64 -5.15 -4.30
N TYR A 240 -12.10 -6.35 -3.88
CA TYR A 240 -12.09 -7.53 -4.75
C TYR A 240 -12.84 -7.31 -6.06
N LYS A 241 -14.01 -6.69 -5.99
CA LYS A 241 -14.84 -6.42 -7.17
C LYS A 241 -14.17 -5.47 -8.15
N CYS A 242 -13.50 -4.43 -7.64
CA CYS A 242 -12.76 -3.50 -8.48
C CYS A 242 -11.59 -4.20 -9.18
N MET A 243 -10.74 -4.92 -8.43
CA MET A 243 -9.60 -5.64 -9.01
C MET A 243 -10.06 -6.70 -10.04
N SER A 244 -11.15 -7.42 -9.75
CA SER A 244 -11.75 -8.38 -10.70
C SER A 244 -12.23 -7.70 -11.97
N ASP A 245 -12.81 -6.51 -11.89
CA ASP A 245 -13.22 -5.73 -13.06
C ASP A 245 -12.01 -5.28 -13.89
N VAL A 246 -10.92 -4.83 -13.27
CA VAL A 246 -9.70 -4.43 -13.98
C VAL A 246 -9.12 -5.63 -14.76
N ILE A 247 -9.00 -6.80 -14.13
CA ILE A 247 -8.53 -8.03 -14.78
C ILE A 247 -9.45 -8.42 -15.96
N ARG A 248 -10.75 -8.28 -15.78
CA ARG A 248 -11.74 -8.54 -16.84
C ARG A 248 -11.62 -7.53 -17.97
N TRP A 249 -11.51 -6.24 -17.68
CA TRP A 249 -11.38 -5.20 -18.72
C TRP A 249 -10.06 -5.29 -19.48
N HIS A 250 -8.97 -5.72 -18.83
CA HIS A 250 -7.74 -6.04 -19.55
C HIS A 250 -7.98 -7.12 -20.63
N LYS A 251 -8.78 -8.16 -20.36
CA LYS A 251 -9.14 -9.19 -21.36
C LYS A 251 -10.08 -8.68 -22.44
N GLU A 252 -10.96 -7.73 -22.10
CA GLU A 252 -11.88 -7.09 -23.06
C GLU A 252 -11.18 -6.06 -23.95
N TYR A 253 -10.17 -5.35 -23.42
CA TYR A 253 -9.44 -4.27 -24.09
C TYR A 253 -7.93 -4.47 -24.00
N PRO A 254 -7.36 -5.56 -24.55
CA PRO A 254 -5.96 -5.95 -24.27
C PRO A 254 -4.91 -4.93 -24.73
N ASP A 255 -5.23 -4.09 -25.73
CA ASP A 255 -4.31 -3.08 -26.28
C ASP A 255 -4.67 -1.64 -25.88
N ASP A 256 -5.67 -1.45 -24.98
CA ASP A 256 -6.19 -0.13 -24.64
C ASP A 256 -6.34 0.07 -23.12
N TRP A 257 -5.21 0.35 -22.46
CA TRP A 257 -5.20 0.64 -21.02
C TRP A 257 -6.05 1.87 -20.65
N LYS A 258 -6.16 2.85 -21.56
CA LYS A 258 -6.96 4.08 -21.33
C LYS A 258 -8.44 3.75 -21.26
N ARG A 259 -8.91 2.76 -22.02
CA ARG A 259 -10.29 2.28 -21.92
C ARG A 259 -10.53 1.61 -20.57
N THR A 260 -9.63 0.77 -20.10
CA THR A 260 -9.74 0.14 -18.78
C THR A 260 -9.70 1.20 -17.67
N TRP A 261 -8.79 2.16 -17.75
CA TRP A 261 -8.76 3.31 -16.83
C TRP A 261 -10.10 4.06 -16.80
N PHE A 262 -10.69 4.36 -17.96
CA PHE A 262 -11.98 5.06 -18.06
C PHE A 262 -13.12 4.28 -17.41
N GLU A 263 -13.21 2.97 -17.66
CA GLU A 263 -14.25 2.14 -17.03
C GLU A 263 -14.04 2.05 -15.50
N CYS A 264 -12.79 2.02 -15.04
CA CYS A 264 -12.44 2.02 -13.64
C CYS A 264 -12.87 3.32 -12.95
N GLU A 265 -12.45 4.48 -13.48
CA GLU A 265 -12.86 5.80 -12.99
C GLU A 265 -14.38 5.96 -12.93
N LYS A 266 -15.05 5.60 -13.99
CA LYS A 266 -16.51 5.72 -14.09
C LYS A 266 -17.26 4.89 -13.03
N LYS A 267 -16.73 3.71 -12.67
CA LYS A 267 -17.43 2.78 -11.78
C LYS A 267 -16.99 2.88 -10.33
N TRP A 268 -15.69 3.08 -10.08
CA TRP A 268 -15.09 2.89 -8.77
C TRP A 268 -14.58 4.17 -8.11
N SER A 269 -14.41 5.25 -8.87
CA SER A 269 -13.93 6.52 -8.31
C SER A 269 -15.04 7.40 -7.69
N SER A 270 -16.29 6.95 -7.72
CA SER A 270 -17.45 7.69 -7.20
C SER A 270 -17.76 7.43 -5.72
N ASP A 271 -17.32 6.31 -5.17
CA ASP A 271 -17.51 5.95 -3.76
C ASP A 271 -16.22 6.28 -2.99
N ILE A 272 -16.09 7.54 -2.57
CA ILE A 272 -14.90 8.03 -1.90
C ILE A 272 -15.12 8.02 -0.39
N GLY A 273 -14.41 7.13 0.32
CA GLY A 273 -14.37 7.09 1.78
C GLY A 273 -13.52 8.20 2.38
N CYS A 274 -12.42 8.58 1.70
CA CYS A 274 -11.49 9.61 2.14
C CYS A 274 -12.16 10.98 2.33
N PRO A 275 -12.15 11.59 3.53
CA PRO A 275 -12.71 12.92 3.75
C PRO A 275 -12.11 14.02 2.86
N ASP A 276 -10.83 13.89 2.48
CA ASP A 276 -10.16 14.87 1.63
C ASP A 276 -10.61 14.79 0.16
N GLY A 277 -11.09 13.62 -0.28
CA GLY A 277 -11.64 13.38 -1.61
C GLY A 277 -13.12 13.76 -1.81
N VAL A 278 -13.85 14.06 -0.74
CA VAL A 278 -15.30 14.32 -0.83
C VAL A 278 -15.61 15.52 -1.70
N PHE A 279 -16.34 15.28 -2.81
CA PHE A 279 -16.77 16.27 -3.82
C PHE A 279 -15.63 17.06 -4.49
N VAL A 280 -14.43 16.48 -4.54
CA VAL A 280 -13.29 17.01 -5.28
C VAL A 280 -12.63 15.87 -6.07
N PRO A 281 -11.85 16.16 -7.13
CA PRO A 281 -11.24 15.08 -7.94
C PRO A 281 -10.06 14.36 -7.25
N PHE A 282 -9.62 14.80 -6.08
CA PHE A 282 -8.58 14.13 -5.30
C PHE A 282 -9.10 12.79 -4.80
N ASN A 283 -8.36 11.71 -5.05
CA ASN A 283 -8.72 10.39 -4.57
C ASN A 283 -7.47 9.63 -4.11
N ILE A 284 -7.38 9.40 -2.81
CA ILE A 284 -6.32 8.63 -2.16
C ILE A 284 -6.82 7.29 -1.62
N ASP A 285 -8.03 6.89 -2.01
CA ASP A 285 -8.64 5.61 -1.66
C ASP A 285 -7.81 4.44 -2.21
N ALA A 286 -7.62 3.41 -1.39
CA ALA A 286 -6.82 2.24 -1.74
C ALA A 286 -7.37 1.49 -2.95
N VAL A 287 -8.70 1.49 -3.17
CA VAL A 287 -9.33 0.73 -4.26
C VAL A 287 -8.91 1.26 -5.62
N ILE A 288 -9.06 2.57 -5.85
CA ILE A 288 -8.76 3.17 -7.16
C ILE A 288 -7.23 3.18 -7.43
N ASN A 289 -6.42 3.44 -6.40
CA ASN A 289 -4.97 3.46 -6.55
C ASN A 289 -4.41 2.05 -6.79
N SER A 290 -4.93 1.02 -6.12
CA SER A 290 -4.59 -0.38 -6.44
C SER A 290 -4.97 -0.78 -7.87
N ALA A 291 -6.09 -0.27 -8.38
CA ALA A 291 -6.46 -0.49 -9.78
C ALA A 291 -5.39 0.06 -10.74
N TYR A 292 -4.75 1.18 -10.41
CA TYR A 292 -3.68 1.76 -11.24
C TYR A 292 -2.36 1.00 -11.16
N ILE A 293 -2.08 0.34 -10.04
CA ILE A 293 -1.00 -0.65 -9.95
C ILE A 293 -1.26 -1.81 -10.94
N LEU A 294 -2.48 -2.36 -10.92
CA LEU A 294 -2.86 -3.46 -11.81
C LEU A 294 -2.81 -3.06 -13.28
N ILE A 295 -3.33 -1.89 -13.64
CA ILE A 295 -3.28 -1.38 -15.01
C ILE A 295 -1.82 -1.29 -15.47
N GLY A 296 -0.92 -0.75 -14.65
CA GLY A 296 0.50 -0.68 -14.93
C GLY A 296 1.12 -2.06 -15.16
N LEU A 297 0.87 -3.03 -14.29
CA LEU A 297 1.41 -4.39 -14.38
C LEU A 297 0.86 -5.13 -15.62
N LEU A 298 -0.45 -5.15 -15.80
CA LEU A 298 -1.10 -5.93 -16.87
C LEU A 298 -0.77 -5.38 -18.27
N TYR A 299 -0.82 -4.08 -18.47
CA TYR A 299 -0.55 -3.46 -19.77
C TYR A 299 0.94 -3.15 -20.01
N GLY A 300 1.75 -3.22 -18.95
CA GLY A 300 3.20 -3.16 -19.06
C GLY A 300 3.82 -4.42 -19.66
N GLU A 301 3.12 -5.57 -19.61
CA GLU A 301 3.51 -6.85 -20.23
C GLU A 301 4.92 -7.30 -19.85
N GLY A 302 5.40 -6.97 -18.64
CA GLY A 302 6.76 -7.29 -18.18
C GLY A 302 7.85 -6.32 -18.67
N ASP A 303 7.51 -5.30 -19.43
CA ASP A 303 8.42 -4.21 -19.78
C ASP A 303 8.46 -3.18 -18.64
N PHE A 304 9.65 -2.94 -18.09
CA PHE A 304 9.82 -2.10 -16.91
C PHE A 304 9.43 -0.63 -17.17
N TYR A 305 9.76 -0.10 -18.36
CA TYR A 305 9.39 1.27 -18.73
C TYR A 305 7.87 1.42 -18.89
N LYS A 306 7.25 0.53 -19.65
CA LYS A 306 5.80 0.58 -19.86
C LYS A 306 5.02 0.44 -18.55
N THR A 307 5.45 -0.46 -17.66
CA THR A 307 4.81 -0.66 -16.37
C THR A 307 4.81 0.61 -15.53
N LEU A 308 5.98 1.24 -15.39
CA LEU A 308 6.10 2.50 -14.65
C LEU A 308 5.34 3.64 -15.32
N ASP A 309 5.49 3.82 -16.63
CA ASP A 309 4.89 4.92 -17.37
C ASP A 309 3.35 4.83 -17.38
N ILE A 310 2.78 3.65 -17.59
CA ILE A 310 1.33 3.45 -17.57
C ILE A 310 0.77 3.67 -16.17
N SER A 311 1.38 3.06 -15.14
CA SER A 311 0.92 3.24 -13.75
C SER A 311 0.95 4.70 -13.33
N THR A 312 2.05 5.41 -13.59
CA THR A 312 2.18 6.86 -13.35
C THR A 312 1.11 7.66 -14.11
N ARG A 313 0.88 7.34 -15.42
CA ARG A 313 -0.07 8.08 -16.25
C ARG A 313 -1.53 7.88 -15.86
N CYS A 314 -1.85 6.89 -15.06
CA CYS A 314 -3.17 6.76 -14.48
C CYS A 314 -3.56 7.93 -13.57
N GLY A 315 -2.60 8.68 -13.04
CA GLY A 315 -2.85 9.86 -12.19
C GLY A 315 -3.06 9.51 -10.73
N GLN A 316 -3.71 10.39 -10.00
CA GLN A 316 -3.94 10.32 -8.55
C GLN A 316 -2.59 10.28 -7.79
N ASP A 317 -2.36 9.27 -6.98
CA ASP A 317 -1.09 9.02 -6.28
C ASP A 317 -0.09 8.39 -7.25
N SER A 318 0.45 9.23 -8.12
CA SER A 318 1.19 8.79 -9.30
C SER A 318 2.68 8.51 -9.07
N ASP A 319 3.15 8.54 -7.84
CA ASP A 319 4.46 8.07 -7.40
C ASP A 319 4.35 6.75 -6.64
N CYS A 320 3.41 6.60 -5.70
CA CYS A 320 3.22 5.36 -4.95
C CYS A 320 2.71 4.22 -5.84
N ASN A 321 1.78 4.50 -6.78
CA ASN A 321 1.26 3.47 -7.68
C ASN A 321 2.37 2.82 -8.55
N PRO A 322 3.26 3.57 -9.25
CA PRO A 322 4.40 2.97 -9.94
C PRO A 322 5.50 2.47 -8.99
N ALA A 323 5.59 2.92 -7.73
CA ALA A 323 6.47 2.32 -6.73
C ALA A 323 6.09 0.86 -6.49
N SER A 324 4.85 0.57 -6.14
CA SER A 324 4.36 -0.80 -5.96
C SER A 324 4.42 -1.62 -7.25
N ALA A 325 3.97 -1.07 -8.40
CA ALA A 325 4.04 -1.77 -9.69
C ALA A 325 5.49 -2.10 -10.11
N GLY A 326 6.39 -1.14 -9.95
CA GLY A 326 7.83 -1.28 -10.22
C GLY A 326 8.50 -2.27 -9.29
N GLY A 327 8.14 -2.27 -8.01
CA GLY A 327 8.67 -3.22 -7.03
C GLY A 327 8.22 -4.66 -7.29
N ILE A 328 6.94 -4.89 -7.58
CA ILE A 328 6.41 -6.21 -7.97
C ILE A 328 7.11 -6.70 -9.23
N LEU A 329 7.19 -5.88 -10.29
CA LEU A 329 7.88 -6.25 -11.53
C LEU A 329 9.39 -6.43 -11.30
N GLY A 330 10.01 -5.59 -10.47
CA GLY A 330 11.41 -5.73 -10.06
C GLY A 330 11.69 -7.05 -9.35
N THR A 331 10.76 -7.54 -8.53
CA THR A 331 10.82 -8.87 -7.89
C THR A 331 10.69 -9.99 -8.93
N ILE A 332 9.81 -9.84 -9.92
CA ILE A 332 9.69 -10.80 -11.04
C ILE A 332 11.01 -10.91 -11.79
N LEU A 333 11.57 -9.79 -12.23
CA LEU A 333 12.78 -9.73 -13.04
C LEU A 333 14.03 -10.12 -12.25
N GLY A 334 14.15 -9.67 -11.01
CA GLY A 334 15.37 -9.61 -10.23
C GLY A 334 16.18 -8.34 -10.55
N TYR A 335 16.94 -7.86 -9.58
CA TYR A 335 17.79 -6.68 -9.67
C TYR A 335 18.73 -6.69 -10.90
N SER A 336 19.30 -7.85 -11.20
CA SER A 336 20.24 -8.02 -12.32
C SER A 336 19.62 -7.83 -13.70
N HIS A 337 18.29 -7.85 -13.83
CA HIS A 337 17.55 -7.71 -15.08
C HIS A 337 16.76 -6.41 -15.19
N ILE A 338 16.77 -5.55 -14.17
CA ILE A 338 16.24 -4.18 -14.33
C ILE A 338 17.17 -3.43 -15.31
N PRO A 339 16.62 -2.75 -16.34
CA PRO A 339 17.44 -2.11 -17.36
C PRO A 339 18.42 -1.07 -16.79
N ASP A 340 19.64 -1.04 -17.33
CA ASP A 340 20.73 -0.16 -16.86
C ASP A 340 20.37 1.33 -16.92
N TYR A 341 19.47 1.70 -17.82
CA TYR A 341 18.89 3.05 -17.91
C TYR A 341 18.33 3.54 -16.56
N TRP A 342 17.66 2.65 -15.81
CA TRP A 342 17.12 2.94 -14.49
C TRP A 342 18.16 2.79 -13.40
N MET A 343 18.90 1.68 -13.45
CA MET A 343 19.85 1.27 -12.43
C MET A 343 21.04 2.22 -12.27
N LYS A 344 21.39 2.98 -13.31
CA LYS A 344 22.46 3.98 -13.26
C LYS A 344 22.21 5.00 -12.13
N ASN A 345 21.01 5.55 -12.05
CA ASN A 345 20.64 6.51 -11.01
C ASN A 345 20.55 5.85 -9.61
N LEU A 346 20.06 4.61 -9.53
CA LEU A 346 19.89 3.91 -8.27
C LEU A 346 21.22 3.59 -7.60
N ARG A 347 22.20 3.09 -8.36
CA ARG A 347 23.54 2.72 -7.85
C ARG A 347 24.29 3.89 -7.21
N GLU A 348 23.97 5.13 -7.56
CA GLU A 348 24.55 6.31 -6.95
C GLU A 348 24.12 6.51 -5.49
N VAL A 349 22.94 5.97 -5.10
CA VAL A 349 22.32 6.20 -3.80
C VAL A 349 22.23 4.96 -2.89
N GLU A 350 22.57 3.77 -3.39
CA GLU A 350 22.39 2.51 -2.66
C GLU A 350 23.09 2.47 -1.29
N ASN A 351 24.12 3.30 -1.07
CA ASN A 351 24.81 3.44 0.22
C ASN A 351 24.36 4.66 1.01
N MET A 352 23.43 5.47 0.49
CA MET A 352 22.87 6.61 1.20
C MET A 352 21.70 6.13 2.07
N ASP A 353 21.67 6.56 3.32
CA ASP A 353 20.56 6.27 4.19
C ASP A 353 19.32 7.05 3.73
N PHE A 354 18.14 6.42 3.78
CA PHE A 354 16.88 7.14 3.60
C PHE A 354 16.69 8.15 4.73
N ALA A 355 16.04 9.24 4.42
CA ALA A 355 15.67 10.24 5.43
C ALA A 355 14.92 9.58 6.59
N TYR A 356 15.09 10.13 7.79
CA TYR A 356 14.48 9.65 9.02
C TYR A 356 14.91 8.25 9.49
N THR A 357 15.82 7.59 8.78
CA THR A 357 16.35 6.26 9.12
C THR A 357 17.88 6.29 9.14
N THR A 358 18.49 5.18 9.55
CA THR A 358 19.92 4.89 9.37
C THR A 358 20.13 3.70 8.43
N ILE A 359 19.18 3.50 7.54
CA ILE A 359 19.10 2.33 6.67
C ILE A 359 19.18 2.80 5.21
N SER A 360 20.14 2.24 4.48
CA SER A 360 20.31 2.42 3.03
C SER A 360 19.75 1.21 2.28
N LEU A 361 19.59 1.32 0.95
CA LEU A 361 19.15 0.18 0.13
C LEU A 361 20.02 -1.06 0.34
N ASN A 362 21.35 -0.90 0.39
CA ASN A 362 22.24 -2.05 0.62
C ASN A 362 22.01 -2.73 1.98
N LYS A 363 21.68 -1.98 3.03
CA LYS A 363 21.28 -2.55 4.33
C LYS A 363 19.91 -3.24 4.20
N THR A 364 18.95 -2.60 3.55
CA THR A 364 17.60 -3.12 3.33
C THR A 364 17.63 -4.46 2.60
N TYR A 365 18.45 -4.59 1.56
CA TYR A 365 18.63 -5.84 0.83
C TYR A 365 19.05 -6.98 1.74
N GLN A 366 20.02 -6.74 2.62
CA GLN A 366 20.51 -7.77 3.54
C GLN A 366 19.46 -8.10 4.62
N MET A 367 18.85 -7.07 5.23
CA MET A 367 17.82 -7.27 6.26
C MET A 367 16.64 -8.07 5.71
N GLY A 368 16.12 -7.68 4.53
CA GLY A 368 15.02 -8.38 3.87
C GLY A 368 15.37 -9.83 3.50
N PHE A 369 16.60 -10.09 3.07
CA PHE A 369 17.06 -11.44 2.78
C PHE A 369 17.13 -12.32 4.04
N ASP A 370 17.71 -11.80 5.12
CA ASP A 370 17.84 -12.53 6.38
C ASP A 370 16.45 -12.80 7.00
N GLN A 371 15.52 -11.85 6.90
CA GLN A 371 14.14 -12.02 7.33
C GLN A 371 13.40 -13.04 6.47
N ALA A 372 13.58 -13.02 5.14
CA ALA A 372 12.97 -13.99 4.23
C ALA A 372 13.43 -15.43 4.56
N LEU A 373 14.72 -15.66 4.81
CA LEU A 373 15.22 -16.97 5.23
C LEU A 373 14.57 -17.45 6.53
N GLN A 374 14.46 -16.57 7.53
CA GLN A 374 13.80 -16.89 8.81
C GLN A 374 12.32 -17.24 8.62
N VAL A 375 11.60 -16.49 7.78
CA VAL A 375 10.19 -16.75 7.48
C VAL A 375 10.00 -18.06 6.73
N ILE A 376 10.88 -18.37 5.77
CA ILE A 376 10.87 -19.63 5.02
C ILE A 376 11.07 -20.83 5.98
N GLU A 377 12.08 -20.78 6.84
CA GLU A 377 12.33 -21.86 7.81
C GLU A 377 11.19 -22.02 8.82
N ARG A 378 10.63 -20.92 9.31
CA ARG A 378 9.46 -20.92 10.22
C ARG A 378 8.24 -21.60 9.60
N ASN A 379 8.05 -21.47 8.29
CA ASN A 379 6.94 -22.07 7.54
C ASN A 379 7.27 -23.47 6.98
N GLY A 380 8.29 -24.15 7.50
CA GLY A 380 8.62 -25.52 7.16
C GLY A 380 9.42 -25.68 5.87
N GLY A 381 9.92 -24.59 5.29
CA GLY A 381 10.94 -24.62 4.26
C GLY A 381 12.32 -24.97 4.82
N SER A 382 13.34 -24.99 3.98
CA SER A 382 14.69 -25.33 4.39
C SER A 382 15.76 -24.56 3.63
N VAL A 383 16.88 -24.31 4.30
CA VAL A 383 18.08 -23.70 3.73
C VAL A 383 19.20 -24.72 3.78
N SER A 384 19.70 -25.17 2.64
CA SER A 384 20.75 -26.18 2.54
C SER A 384 21.85 -25.72 1.57
N GLY A 385 22.99 -25.33 2.13
CA GLY A 385 24.07 -24.73 1.32
C GLY A 385 23.60 -23.48 0.58
N GLU A 386 23.66 -23.51 -0.75
CA GLU A 386 23.21 -22.40 -1.61
C GLU A 386 21.73 -22.52 -2.05
N GLU A 387 21.05 -23.60 -1.71
CA GLU A 387 19.66 -23.84 -2.09
C GLU A 387 18.70 -23.50 -0.95
N VAL A 388 17.56 -22.91 -1.32
CA VAL A 388 16.44 -22.57 -0.45
C VAL A 388 15.19 -23.26 -1.00
N THR A 389 14.56 -24.12 -0.19
CA THR A 389 13.28 -24.74 -0.54
C THR A 389 12.15 -24.06 0.21
N ILE A 390 11.20 -23.52 -0.52
CA ILE A 390 10.04 -22.81 -0.02
C ILE A 390 8.83 -23.77 -0.02
N LYS A 391 8.12 -23.87 1.08
CA LYS A 391 6.78 -24.47 1.14
C LYS A 391 5.78 -23.43 0.73
N CYS A 392 5.36 -23.48 -0.53
CA CYS A 392 4.45 -22.49 -1.08
C CYS A 392 3.03 -22.66 -0.51
N GLN A 393 2.32 -21.55 -0.39
CA GLN A 393 0.98 -21.52 0.17
C GLN A 393 -0.06 -21.21 -0.91
N GLN A 394 -1.15 -21.96 -0.92
CA GLN A 394 -2.33 -21.60 -1.70
C GLN A 394 -2.97 -20.36 -1.07
N PRO A 395 -3.25 -19.29 -1.82
CA PRO A 395 -3.87 -18.09 -1.28
C PRO A 395 -5.23 -18.38 -0.64
N VAL A 396 -5.48 -17.82 0.53
CA VAL A 396 -6.73 -17.93 1.28
C VAL A 396 -7.20 -16.54 1.66
N ALA A 397 -8.47 -16.26 1.41
CA ALA A 397 -9.05 -14.96 1.73
C ALA A 397 -8.94 -14.65 3.24
N VAL A 398 -8.49 -13.43 3.54
CA VAL A 398 -8.51 -12.90 4.90
C VAL A 398 -9.96 -12.66 5.36
N ARG A 399 -10.14 -12.29 6.63
CA ARG A 399 -11.47 -12.00 7.15
C ARG A 399 -12.12 -10.83 6.41
N TYR A 400 -13.45 -10.88 6.27
CA TYR A 400 -14.20 -9.76 5.72
C TYR A 400 -14.31 -8.63 6.74
N GLU A 401 -13.94 -7.45 6.32
CA GLU A 401 -14.14 -6.19 7.03
C GLU A 401 -14.85 -5.20 6.11
N LYS A 402 -15.58 -4.27 6.69
CA LYS A 402 -16.26 -3.21 5.97
C LYS A 402 -16.18 -1.93 6.79
N ALA A 403 -15.51 -0.94 6.24
CA ALA A 403 -15.48 0.42 6.78
C ALA A 403 -16.67 1.24 6.26
N PHE A 404 -17.03 2.29 6.96
CA PHE A 404 -17.96 3.34 6.55
C PHE A 404 -19.32 2.86 6.02
N GLU A 405 -19.79 1.69 6.49
CA GLU A 405 -21.09 1.16 6.06
C GLU A 405 -22.22 2.14 6.37
N GLY A 406 -23.00 2.53 5.33
CA GLY A 406 -24.06 3.50 5.45
C GLY A 406 -23.58 4.94 5.73
N MET A 407 -22.32 5.26 5.40
CA MET A 407 -21.73 6.59 5.53
C MET A 407 -21.45 7.19 4.14
N TYR A 408 -22.51 7.53 3.40
CA TYR A 408 -22.37 8.18 2.10
C TYR A 408 -22.25 9.70 2.30
N PRO A 409 -21.20 10.37 1.74
CA PRO A 409 -21.09 11.82 1.81
C PRO A 409 -22.21 12.46 0.98
N ILE A 410 -22.98 13.35 1.62
CA ILE A 410 -24.15 13.99 1.00
C ILE A 410 -24.01 15.50 0.87
N GLU A 411 -23.17 16.12 1.69
CA GLU A 411 -22.99 17.57 1.69
C GLU A 411 -21.63 17.96 2.26
N LYS A 412 -21.08 19.05 1.74
CA LYS A 412 -19.87 19.71 2.21
C LYS A 412 -20.18 21.19 2.44
N VAL A 413 -20.04 21.66 3.67
CA VAL A 413 -20.40 23.01 4.08
C VAL A 413 -19.15 23.74 4.57
N ALA A 414 -18.81 24.86 3.92
CA ALA A 414 -17.74 25.73 4.36
C ALA A 414 -18.09 26.43 5.68
N VAL A 415 -17.20 26.38 6.67
CA VAL A 415 -17.32 27.06 7.96
C VAL A 415 -16.41 28.29 8.00
N ASN A 416 -15.13 28.13 7.76
CA ASN A 416 -14.08 29.18 7.71
C ASN A 416 -14.11 30.14 8.91
N LYS A 417 -14.19 29.59 10.13
CA LYS A 417 -14.26 30.35 11.38
C LYS A 417 -13.32 29.80 12.44
N ASN A 418 -12.87 30.69 13.29
CA ASN A 418 -12.12 30.31 14.49
C ASN A 418 -13.05 30.15 15.69
N LEU A 419 -12.71 29.26 16.65
CA LEU A 419 -13.36 29.27 17.95
C LEU A 419 -13.03 30.58 18.70
N PRO A 420 -14.00 31.24 19.36
CA PRO A 420 -15.37 30.80 19.64
C PRO A 420 -16.43 31.24 18.60
N ASP A 421 -16.06 31.82 17.46
CA ASP A 421 -16.98 32.41 16.48
C ASP A 421 -17.75 31.35 15.65
N VAL A 422 -17.44 30.07 15.83
CA VAL A 422 -18.11 28.97 15.12
C VAL A 422 -19.60 28.88 15.47
N GLY A 423 -19.92 29.03 16.74
CA GLY A 423 -21.31 28.93 17.23
C GLY A 423 -21.87 27.51 17.10
N GLU A 424 -23.16 27.41 16.76
CA GLU A 424 -23.83 26.15 16.49
C GLU A 424 -23.65 25.76 15.03
N LEU A 425 -23.33 24.48 14.79
CA LEU A 425 -23.23 23.87 13.46
C LEU A 425 -24.34 22.83 13.29
N PRO A 426 -25.51 23.24 12.73
CA PRO A 426 -26.60 22.30 12.45
C PRO A 426 -26.27 21.48 11.19
N PHE A 427 -26.64 20.19 11.20
CA PHE A 427 -26.58 19.31 10.03
C PHE A 427 -27.68 18.26 10.07
N GLU A 428 -27.96 17.62 8.95
CA GLU A 428 -28.94 16.52 8.86
C GLU A 428 -28.28 15.30 8.21
N GLY A 429 -28.21 14.19 8.93
CA GLY A 429 -27.52 13.00 8.44
C GLY A 429 -27.37 11.91 9.48
N THR A 430 -26.42 10.98 9.23
CA THR A 430 -26.04 9.88 10.11
C THR A 430 -24.61 9.99 10.60
N GLY A 431 -23.89 11.05 10.20
CA GLY A 431 -22.53 11.30 10.63
C GLY A 431 -21.98 12.63 10.09
N ALA A 432 -20.90 13.08 10.69
CA ALA A 432 -20.19 14.29 10.24
C ALA A 432 -18.70 14.21 10.58
N VAL A 433 -17.88 14.85 9.71
CA VAL A 433 -16.46 15.12 9.94
C VAL A 433 -16.27 16.64 9.94
N PHE A 434 -15.61 17.15 10.97
CA PHE A 434 -15.32 18.56 11.16
C PHE A 434 -13.84 18.80 10.87
N LYS A 435 -13.54 19.40 9.73
CA LYS A 435 -12.18 19.64 9.26
C LYS A 435 -11.65 20.99 9.74
N GLY A 436 -10.36 21.03 9.96
CA GLY A 436 -9.69 22.24 10.41
C GLY A 436 -8.32 21.97 11.01
N PHE A 437 -7.78 22.96 11.71
CA PHE A 437 -6.43 22.88 12.28
C PHE A 437 -6.26 23.82 13.48
N VAL A 438 -5.24 23.56 14.29
CA VAL A 438 -4.78 24.48 15.34
C VAL A 438 -3.58 25.25 14.81
N ASN A 439 -3.64 26.58 14.88
CA ASN A 439 -2.53 27.45 14.50
C ASN A 439 -1.99 28.15 15.75
N ALA A 440 -0.72 27.92 16.06
CA ALA A 440 0.00 28.54 17.16
C ALA A 440 1.45 28.82 16.76
N LYS A 441 2.06 29.88 17.34
CA LYS A 441 3.51 30.12 17.17
C LYS A 441 4.37 29.10 17.94
N ASP A 442 3.83 28.59 19.03
CA ASP A 442 4.40 27.56 19.86
C ASP A 442 3.86 26.19 19.40
N ASP A 443 4.67 25.44 18.68
CA ASP A 443 4.32 24.11 18.16
C ASP A 443 4.06 23.05 19.24
N LYS A 444 4.48 23.33 20.50
CA LYS A 444 4.20 22.47 21.65
C LYS A 444 2.82 22.70 22.27
N TYR A 445 2.10 23.73 21.78
CA TYR A 445 0.77 24.00 22.30
C TYR A 445 -0.21 22.89 21.88
N VAL A 446 -1.05 22.48 22.83
CA VAL A 446 -2.15 21.53 22.60
C VAL A 446 -3.45 22.21 23.03
N ALA A 447 -4.34 22.45 22.06
CA ALA A 447 -5.68 22.93 22.35
C ALA A 447 -6.52 21.78 22.93
N LYS A 448 -7.18 22.03 24.06
CA LYS A 448 -8.12 21.10 24.66
C LYS A 448 -9.54 21.56 24.34
N VAL A 449 -10.25 20.79 23.51
CA VAL A 449 -11.56 21.17 22.98
C VAL A 449 -12.58 20.06 23.24
N GLU A 450 -13.75 20.44 23.75
CA GLU A 450 -14.91 19.58 23.90
C GLU A 450 -15.83 19.73 22.70
N MET A 451 -16.30 18.58 22.16
CA MET A 451 -17.37 18.53 21.17
C MET A 451 -18.64 18.02 21.82
N TYR A 452 -19.73 18.75 21.62
CA TYR A 452 -21.07 18.36 22.01
C TYR A 452 -21.93 18.13 20.78
N LEU A 453 -22.77 17.10 20.81
CA LEU A 453 -23.84 16.86 19.83
C LEU A 453 -25.18 16.84 20.56
N ASP A 454 -26.12 17.65 20.07
CA ASP A 454 -27.47 17.80 20.64
C ASP A 454 -27.46 18.10 22.15
N GLY A 455 -26.43 18.81 22.61
CA GLY A 455 -26.20 19.17 24.01
C GLY A 455 -25.48 18.12 24.86
N GLU A 456 -25.22 16.93 24.33
CA GLU A 456 -24.50 15.84 25.02
C GLU A 456 -22.98 15.90 24.69
N LEU A 457 -22.12 15.79 25.70
CA LEU A 457 -20.66 15.72 25.51
C LEU A 457 -20.30 14.39 24.79
N VAL A 458 -19.71 14.49 23.60
CA VAL A 458 -19.28 13.34 22.80
C VAL A 458 -17.80 13.06 22.98
N GLU A 459 -16.96 14.09 22.98
CA GLU A 459 -15.51 13.95 23.03
C GLU A 459 -14.83 15.16 23.69
N THR A 460 -13.73 14.90 24.40
CA THR A 460 -12.75 15.92 24.79
C THR A 460 -11.44 15.59 24.11
N ALA A 461 -11.10 16.31 23.04
CA ALA A 461 -9.90 16.08 22.25
C ALA A 461 -8.73 16.96 22.69
N ASN A 462 -7.53 16.38 22.66
CA ASN A 462 -6.27 17.09 22.69
C ASN A 462 -5.82 17.36 21.26
N LEU A 463 -5.78 18.60 20.82
CA LEU A 463 -5.47 18.99 19.44
C LEU A 463 -4.10 19.69 19.41
N PRO A 464 -2.99 18.95 19.10
CA PRO A 464 -1.66 19.55 18.99
C PRO A 464 -1.58 20.55 17.85
N ALA A 465 -0.86 21.65 18.07
CA ALA A 465 -0.53 22.62 17.03
C ALA A 465 0.61 22.14 16.12
N SER A 466 1.47 21.24 16.63
CA SER A 466 2.55 20.65 15.85
C SER A 466 2.01 19.89 14.64
N TYR A 467 2.52 20.24 13.46
CA TYR A 467 2.12 19.60 12.21
C TYR A 467 2.39 18.09 12.20
N THR A 468 3.47 17.65 12.83
CA THR A 468 3.88 16.23 12.86
C THR A 468 3.04 15.35 13.77
N THR A 469 2.38 15.93 14.79
CA THR A 469 1.58 15.18 15.78
C THR A 469 0.12 15.61 15.84
N ARG A 470 -0.30 16.55 14.96
CA ARG A 470 -1.68 17.04 14.89
C ARG A 470 -2.67 15.90 14.61
N ARG A 471 -3.89 16.10 15.02
CA ARG A 471 -5.01 15.32 14.53
C ARG A 471 -5.32 15.76 13.09
N ASN A 472 -5.53 14.83 12.16
CA ASN A 472 -5.77 15.17 10.76
C ASN A 472 -7.08 15.96 10.61
N ASP A 473 -8.18 15.44 11.14
CA ASP A 473 -9.45 16.15 11.28
C ASP A 473 -9.68 16.58 12.72
N LEU A 474 -10.36 17.67 12.96
CA LEU A 474 -10.57 18.16 14.33
C LEU A 474 -11.47 17.20 15.12
N PHE A 475 -12.62 16.84 14.54
CA PHE A 475 -13.61 15.98 15.16
C PHE A 475 -14.37 15.18 14.10
N TRP A 476 -14.95 14.05 14.50
CA TRP A 476 -15.91 13.29 13.72
C TRP A 476 -16.85 12.49 14.62
N LYS A 477 -18.01 12.17 14.06
CA LYS A 477 -18.93 11.21 14.66
C LYS A 477 -19.72 10.51 13.56
N TYR A 478 -19.67 9.20 13.56
CA TYR A 478 -20.41 8.32 12.67
C TYR A 478 -21.51 7.58 13.43
N GLN A 479 -22.37 6.89 12.69
CA GLN A 479 -23.46 6.04 13.22
C GLN A 479 -24.43 6.79 14.13
N LEU A 480 -24.69 8.05 13.83
CA LEU A 480 -25.77 8.81 14.48
C LEU A 480 -27.14 8.32 14.00
N PRO A 481 -28.20 8.43 14.82
CA PRO A 481 -29.56 8.29 14.33
C PRO A 481 -29.81 9.24 13.15
N LYS A 482 -30.46 8.78 12.10
CA LYS A 482 -30.79 9.64 10.95
C LYS A 482 -31.69 10.79 11.39
N GLY A 483 -31.26 12.03 11.18
CA GLY A 483 -32.01 13.19 11.60
C GLY A 483 -31.20 14.46 11.65
N LYS A 484 -31.80 15.48 12.26
CA LYS A 484 -31.16 16.77 12.50
C LYS A 484 -30.36 16.73 13.78
N HIS A 485 -29.13 17.20 13.69
CA HIS A 485 -28.18 17.29 14.78
C HIS A 485 -27.61 18.70 14.87
N THR A 486 -27.08 19.05 16.04
CA THR A 486 -26.39 20.32 16.24
C THR A 486 -25.09 20.07 16.98
N ALA A 487 -23.96 20.38 16.35
CA ALA A 487 -22.65 20.33 16.98
C ALA A 487 -22.29 21.70 17.59
N THR A 488 -21.72 21.67 18.78
CA THR A 488 -21.11 22.82 19.44
C THR A 488 -19.76 22.45 20.05
N PHE A 489 -18.89 23.45 20.19
CA PHE A 489 -17.52 23.21 20.62
C PHE A 489 -17.12 24.19 21.71
N LYS A 490 -16.38 23.71 22.73
CA LYS A 490 -15.90 24.52 23.83
C LYS A 490 -14.40 24.35 24.00
N TRP A 491 -13.67 25.46 23.86
CA TRP A 491 -12.23 25.50 24.06
C TRP A 491 -11.90 25.71 25.55
N LEU A 492 -11.23 24.73 26.16
CA LEU A 492 -11.02 24.72 27.61
C LEU A 492 -9.80 25.52 28.08
N ASN A 493 -8.78 25.68 27.21
CA ASN A 493 -7.53 26.33 27.51
C ASN A 493 -7.13 27.41 26.46
N PRO A 494 -8.00 28.39 26.17
CA PRO A 494 -7.75 29.37 25.10
C PRO A 494 -6.51 30.22 25.39
N ARG A 495 -5.79 30.58 24.31
CA ARG A 495 -4.67 31.54 24.32
C ARG A 495 -4.89 32.59 23.21
N ASN A 496 -4.49 33.84 23.48
CA ASN A 496 -4.71 34.94 22.51
C ASN A 496 -3.86 34.84 21.25
N ASP A 497 -2.74 34.11 21.29
CA ASP A 497 -1.83 33.91 20.16
C ASP A 497 -2.08 32.57 19.41
N VAL A 498 -3.20 31.92 19.70
CA VAL A 498 -3.60 30.63 19.12
C VAL A 498 -4.98 30.76 18.50
N SER A 499 -5.22 30.02 17.43
CA SER A 499 -6.56 29.79 16.90
C SER A 499 -6.83 28.31 16.67
N VAL A 500 -8.05 27.89 16.95
CA VAL A 500 -8.61 26.61 16.48
C VAL A 500 -9.54 26.96 15.34
N HIS A 501 -9.13 26.65 14.12
CA HIS A 501 -9.82 27.01 12.90
C HIS A 501 -10.65 25.84 12.36
N PHE A 502 -11.94 26.06 12.14
CA PHE A 502 -12.82 25.12 11.43
C PHE A 502 -12.93 25.57 9.98
N SER A 503 -12.50 24.72 9.05
CA SER A 503 -12.54 25.00 7.61
C SER A 503 -13.88 24.61 6.99
N GLU A 504 -14.32 23.37 7.25
CA GLU A 504 -15.55 22.82 6.64
C GLU A 504 -16.11 21.68 7.49
N ILE A 505 -17.35 21.32 7.20
CA ILE A 505 -18.02 20.11 7.71
C ILE A 505 -18.43 19.23 6.53
N LEU A 506 -18.10 17.94 6.62
CA LEU A 506 -18.61 16.90 5.73
C LEU A 506 -19.76 16.20 6.42
N ILE A 507 -20.88 16.04 5.71
CA ILE A 507 -22.09 15.42 6.25
C ILE A 507 -22.35 14.11 5.50
N TYR A 508 -22.66 13.07 6.26
CA TYR A 508 -22.88 11.73 5.76
C TYR A 508 -24.32 11.27 6.04
N SER A 509 -24.85 10.38 5.20
CA SER A 509 -26.15 9.75 5.37
C SER A 509 -26.10 8.27 5.02
N ASP A 510 -27.16 7.54 5.38
CA ASP A 510 -27.29 6.09 5.14
C ASP A 510 -27.57 5.71 3.66
N ALA A 511 -27.72 6.71 2.79
CA ALA A 511 -27.87 6.55 1.35
C ALA A 511 -27.25 7.75 0.61
N PRO A 512 -26.79 7.56 -0.65
CA PRO A 512 -26.37 8.66 -1.50
C PRO A 512 -27.49 9.71 -1.66
N LYS A 513 -27.09 10.96 -1.87
CA LYS A 513 -28.05 12.04 -2.13
C LYS A 513 -28.77 11.80 -3.47
N GLU A 514 -30.10 11.74 -3.43
CA GLU A 514 -30.88 11.64 -4.67
C GLU A 514 -30.69 12.91 -5.52
N ILE A 515 -30.27 12.72 -6.77
CA ILE A 515 -30.19 13.79 -7.75
C ILE A 515 -31.59 14.00 -8.34
N VAL A 516 -32.29 15.03 -7.88
CA VAL A 516 -33.55 15.44 -8.49
C VAL A 516 -33.21 16.26 -9.72
N HIS A 517 -33.37 15.67 -10.91
CA HIS A 517 -33.31 16.41 -12.17
C HIS A 517 -34.52 17.31 -12.24
N GLN A 518 -34.31 18.62 -12.13
CA GLN A 518 -35.33 19.65 -12.36
C GLN A 518 -35.54 19.89 -13.85
#